data_57d594eb53699b7ffb89a17c0c27e18e
#
_entry.id   57d594eb53699b7ffb89a17c0c27e18e
#
_cell.length_a   1.000
_cell.length_b   1.000
_cell.length_c   1.000
_cell.angle_alpha   90.00
_cell.angle_beta   90.00
_cell.angle_gamma   90.00
#
_symmetry.space_group_name_H-M   'P 1'
#
loop_
_entity.id
_entity.type
_entity.pdbx_description
1 polymer ?
#
loop_
_entity_poly.entity_id
_entity_poly.type
_entity_poly.pdbx_seq_one_letter_code
_entity_poly.pdbx_strand_id
1 'polypeptide(L)'
;SPVFVAELKEALANLKKIVFCERGESFIVAGAGSLAMEMALLNAIAKRERVLVLSQGFFGQRMQKIAQSFGLNCDILQSDEGKAVEPELLGDRISQKAYTAVVATHVDTATGVSAPVGEYARIIQEKEAFFIVDGVCATGGIEERMDDWGVDIILTAAQKCFGVPPGLAVLVVSERVIKKRERMKRIPAFYSDLLNWLPIMKDPSKYFSTPCVNEIRAFLEGTKIMLEEGMENRFVRHTRVAQTIRAELLELGFSFVPENPYLADTLSVVRYPDGVEDGIFRKTYAENGVIVAGGLGDFAGKVFRMGHMGNLSFSQVYFALEALKKTLASIGYFGKLKSDVHTTESKFDAVKNKRAKEK
;
A
#
# COMPACT_ATOMS: atom_id res chain seq x y z
N SER A 1 8.16 -20.17 -22.87
CA SER A 1 7.50 -21.50 -22.98
C SER A 1 5.99 -21.33 -22.84
N PRO A 2 5.17 -22.26 -23.38
CA PRO A 2 3.71 -22.20 -23.21
C PRO A 2 3.28 -22.20 -21.74
N VAL A 3 4.01 -22.87 -20.87
CA VAL A 3 3.76 -22.89 -19.41
C VAL A 3 3.86 -21.48 -18.84
N PHE A 4 4.94 -20.76 -19.10
CA PHE A 4 5.12 -19.40 -18.61
C PHE A 4 4.06 -18.43 -19.16
N VAL A 5 3.63 -18.62 -20.40
CA VAL A 5 2.55 -17.82 -21.00
C VAL A 5 1.25 -18.02 -20.22
N ALA A 6 0.93 -19.25 -19.84
CA ALA A 6 -0.24 -19.56 -19.03
C ALA A 6 -0.12 -18.96 -17.61
N GLU A 7 1.05 -19.13 -16.97
CA GLU A 7 1.35 -18.58 -15.63
C GLU A 7 1.19 -17.05 -15.58
N LEU A 8 1.73 -16.33 -16.56
CA LEU A 8 1.58 -14.86 -16.60
C LEU A 8 0.12 -14.43 -16.85
N LYS A 9 -0.59 -15.11 -17.76
CA LYS A 9 -2.02 -14.83 -17.99
C LYS A 9 -2.85 -15.04 -16.72
N GLU A 10 -2.59 -16.10 -15.98
CA GLU A 10 -3.25 -16.38 -14.71
C GLU A 10 -2.94 -15.29 -13.66
N ALA A 11 -1.67 -14.87 -13.52
CA ALA A 11 -1.26 -13.82 -12.61
C ALA A 11 -1.96 -12.47 -12.92
N LEU A 12 -2.05 -12.12 -14.21
CA LEU A 12 -2.76 -10.92 -14.68
C LEU A 12 -4.27 -10.98 -14.37
N ALA A 13 -4.90 -12.12 -14.59
CA ALA A 13 -6.31 -12.32 -14.27
C ALA A 13 -6.58 -12.29 -12.75
N ASN A 14 -5.71 -12.89 -11.96
CA ASN A 14 -5.81 -12.88 -10.51
C ASN A 14 -5.66 -11.46 -9.94
N LEU A 15 -4.73 -10.68 -10.47
CA LEU A 15 -4.55 -9.28 -10.07
C LEU A 15 -5.83 -8.46 -10.26
N LYS A 16 -6.52 -8.62 -11.38
CA LYS A 16 -7.81 -7.95 -11.63
C LYS A 16 -8.86 -8.33 -10.60
N LYS A 17 -8.96 -9.62 -10.22
CA LYS A 17 -9.89 -10.07 -9.19
C LYS A 17 -9.59 -9.46 -7.83
N ILE A 18 -8.30 -9.32 -7.48
CA ILE A 18 -7.84 -8.76 -6.19
C ILE A 18 -8.26 -7.30 -6.02
N VAL A 19 -8.31 -6.52 -7.10
CA VAL A 19 -8.72 -5.12 -7.07
C VAL A 19 -10.14 -4.89 -7.60
N PHE A 20 -10.94 -5.94 -7.76
CA PHE A 20 -12.32 -5.89 -8.24
C PHE A 20 -12.47 -5.12 -9.56
N CYS A 21 -11.63 -5.48 -10.54
CA CYS A 21 -11.61 -4.89 -11.88
C CYS A 21 -12.00 -5.94 -12.93
N GLU A 22 -13.06 -5.68 -13.69
CA GLU A 22 -13.48 -6.54 -14.80
C GLU A 22 -12.98 -6.00 -16.15
N ARG A 23 -13.05 -4.69 -16.38
CA ARG A 23 -12.87 -4.05 -17.68
C ARG A 23 -11.49 -3.44 -17.93
N GLY A 24 -10.64 -3.30 -16.91
CA GLY A 24 -9.29 -2.74 -17.05
C GLY A 24 -8.26 -3.75 -17.57
N GLU A 25 -7.05 -3.25 -17.82
CA GLU A 25 -5.90 -4.05 -18.21
C GLU A 25 -4.88 -4.10 -17.08
N SER A 26 -4.32 -5.27 -16.82
CA SER A 26 -3.30 -5.47 -15.79
C SER A 26 -1.91 -5.53 -16.39
N PHE A 27 -0.92 -4.98 -15.66
CA PHE A 27 0.47 -4.92 -16.07
C PHE A 27 1.37 -5.42 -14.92
N ILE A 28 2.25 -6.36 -15.23
CA ILE A 28 3.29 -6.89 -14.33
C ILE A 28 4.62 -6.71 -15.03
N VAL A 29 5.42 -5.76 -14.56
CA VAL A 29 6.64 -5.29 -15.23
C VAL A 29 7.82 -5.39 -14.27
N ALA A 30 8.99 -5.79 -14.80
CA ALA A 30 10.23 -5.81 -14.03
C ALA A 30 10.58 -4.40 -13.52
N GLY A 31 10.59 -4.21 -12.20
CA GLY A 31 10.89 -2.93 -11.58
C GLY A 31 10.35 -2.78 -10.17
N ALA A 32 10.58 -1.64 -9.58
CA ALA A 32 10.08 -1.30 -8.25
C ALA A 32 8.78 -0.50 -8.32
N GLY A 33 8.11 -0.28 -7.18
CA GLY A 33 6.92 0.57 -7.10
C GLY A 33 7.12 1.99 -7.65
N SER A 34 8.35 2.55 -7.60
CA SER A 34 8.66 3.84 -8.24
C SER A 34 8.50 3.79 -9.76
N LEU A 35 8.78 2.66 -10.41
CA LEU A 35 8.48 2.49 -11.84
C LEU A 35 6.97 2.50 -12.09
N ALA A 36 6.18 1.88 -11.22
CA ALA A 36 4.72 1.92 -11.33
C ALA A 36 4.17 3.35 -11.20
N MET A 37 4.75 4.18 -10.30
CA MET A 37 4.43 5.61 -10.19
C MET A 37 4.73 6.37 -11.49
N GLU A 38 5.91 6.15 -12.08
CA GLU A 38 6.29 6.76 -13.37
C GLU A 38 5.34 6.33 -14.50
N MET A 39 5.07 5.02 -14.60
CA MET A 39 4.15 4.47 -15.59
C MET A 39 2.75 5.08 -15.48
N ALA A 40 2.22 5.21 -14.26
CA ALA A 40 0.90 5.78 -14.04
C ALA A 40 0.81 7.23 -14.50
N LEU A 41 1.78 8.07 -14.11
CA LEU A 41 1.78 9.49 -14.47
C LEU A 41 1.98 9.72 -15.98
N LEU A 42 2.98 9.06 -16.57
CA LEU A 42 3.36 9.30 -17.97
C LEU A 42 2.31 8.83 -18.99
N ASN A 43 1.52 7.82 -18.63
CA ASN A 43 0.50 7.28 -19.53
C ASN A 43 -0.89 7.91 -19.35
N ALA A 44 -1.14 8.59 -18.23
CA ALA A 44 -2.41 9.27 -17.98
C ALA A 44 -2.36 10.77 -18.30
N ILE A 45 -1.17 11.42 -18.24
CA ILE A 45 -1.06 12.87 -18.20
C ILE A 45 -0.11 13.35 -19.32
N ALA A 46 -0.63 14.19 -20.24
CA ALA A 46 0.18 14.81 -21.27
C ALA A 46 0.96 16.03 -20.73
N LYS A 47 2.07 16.39 -21.37
CA LYS A 47 3.05 17.41 -20.93
C LYS A 47 2.46 18.75 -20.48
N ARG A 48 1.33 19.18 -21.04
CA ARG A 48 0.69 20.47 -20.70
C ARG A 48 -0.50 20.34 -19.75
N GLU A 49 -0.85 19.12 -19.43
CA GLU A 49 -1.97 18.81 -18.54
C GLU A 49 -1.55 18.92 -17.08
N ARG A 50 -2.52 19.01 -16.20
CA ARG A 50 -2.30 19.25 -14.78
C ARG A 50 -2.70 18.05 -13.94
N VAL A 51 -1.88 17.73 -12.95
CA VAL A 51 -2.16 16.70 -11.93
C VAL A 51 -2.24 17.35 -10.55
N LEU A 52 -3.17 16.87 -9.74
CA LEU A 52 -3.24 17.15 -8.31
C LEU A 52 -2.75 15.92 -7.54
N VAL A 53 -1.77 16.09 -6.67
CA VAL A 53 -1.30 15.04 -5.75
C VAL A 53 -1.85 15.31 -4.36
N LEU A 54 -2.57 14.35 -3.80
CA LEU A 54 -2.99 14.34 -2.39
C LEU A 54 -1.87 13.66 -1.59
N SER A 55 -1.33 14.38 -0.62
CA SER A 55 -0.15 13.91 0.13
C SER A 55 -0.39 13.96 1.62
N GLN A 56 -0.23 12.82 2.28
CA GLN A 56 -0.17 12.69 3.73
C GLN A 56 1.22 12.27 4.24
N GLY A 57 2.25 12.38 3.38
CA GLY A 57 3.61 12.04 3.79
C GLY A 57 4.61 11.94 2.64
N PHE A 58 5.63 11.13 2.87
CA PHE A 58 6.82 11.02 2.03
C PHE A 58 6.52 10.51 0.61
N PHE A 59 5.57 9.57 0.45
CA PHE A 59 5.28 8.97 -0.85
C PHE A 59 4.40 9.85 -1.72
N GLY A 60 3.49 10.63 -1.15
CA GLY A 60 2.81 11.69 -1.88
C GLY A 60 3.79 12.75 -2.41
N GLN A 61 4.76 13.19 -1.57
CA GLN A 61 5.82 14.10 -2.01
C GLN A 61 6.74 13.46 -3.07
N ARG A 62 7.01 12.15 -2.99
CA ARG A 62 7.75 11.42 -4.04
C ARG A 62 6.98 11.45 -5.35
N MET A 63 5.67 11.22 -5.34
CA MET A 63 4.82 11.30 -6.53
C MET A 63 4.92 12.68 -7.19
N GLN A 64 4.88 13.75 -6.38
CA GLN A 64 5.10 15.12 -6.87
C GLN A 64 6.48 15.29 -7.51
N LYS A 65 7.55 14.81 -6.87
CA LYS A 65 8.92 14.88 -7.41
C LYS A 65 9.05 14.13 -8.74
N ILE A 66 8.42 12.97 -8.88
CA ILE A 66 8.38 12.21 -10.14
C ILE A 66 7.65 13.02 -11.20
N ALA A 67 6.46 13.58 -10.91
CA ALA A 67 5.72 14.41 -11.85
C ALA A 67 6.56 15.61 -12.32
N GLN A 68 7.24 16.29 -11.40
CA GLN A 68 8.13 17.42 -11.71
C GLN A 68 9.34 17.00 -12.55
N SER A 69 9.94 15.83 -12.31
CA SER A 69 11.10 15.35 -13.09
C SER A 69 10.76 15.10 -14.56
N PHE A 70 9.49 14.81 -14.86
CA PHE A 70 8.97 14.70 -16.24
C PHE A 70 8.41 16.01 -16.79
N GLY A 71 8.50 17.11 -16.04
CA GLY A 71 8.00 18.42 -16.45
C GLY A 71 6.48 18.50 -16.53
N LEU A 72 5.77 17.72 -15.74
CA LEU A 72 4.32 17.78 -15.62
C LEU A 72 3.91 18.97 -14.73
N ASN A 73 2.77 19.60 -15.05
CA ASN A 73 2.17 20.62 -14.19
C ASN A 73 1.54 19.95 -12.96
N CYS A 74 2.22 20.00 -11.82
CA CYS A 74 1.81 19.29 -10.61
C CYS A 74 1.51 20.27 -9.47
N ASP A 75 0.28 20.22 -8.97
CA ASP A 75 -0.11 20.85 -7.71
C ASP A 75 -0.10 19.78 -6.62
N ILE A 76 0.12 20.17 -5.37
CA ILE A 76 0.02 19.31 -4.20
C ILE A 76 -1.01 19.85 -3.22
N LEU A 77 -1.79 18.98 -2.63
CA LEU A 77 -2.63 19.25 -1.48
C LEU A 77 -2.11 18.39 -0.32
N GLN A 78 -1.44 19.06 0.61
CA GLN A 78 -0.77 18.41 1.75
C GLN A 78 -1.71 18.42 2.96
N SER A 79 -1.85 17.26 3.62
CA SER A 79 -2.53 17.17 4.91
C SER A 79 -1.63 17.59 6.08
N ASP A 80 -2.23 17.81 7.24
CA ASP A 80 -1.52 17.91 8.50
C ASP A 80 -0.86 16.56 8.86
N GLU A 81 0.13 16.62 9.76
CA GLU A 81 0.78 15.41 10.28
C GLU A 81 -0.23 14.49 10.96
N GLY A 82 -0.17 13.20 10.66
CA GLY A 82 -1.05 12.18 11.24
C GLY A 82 -2.44 12.11 10.64
N LYS A 83 -2.77 12.97 9.68
CA LYS A 83 -4.08 13.02 9.00
C LYS A 83 -3.98 12.74 7.51
N ALA A 84 -5.08 12.33 6.91
CA ALA A 84 -5.25 12.36 5.47
C ALA A 84 -5.73 13.74 5.01
N VAL A 85 -5.72 14.00 3.72
CA VAL A 85 -6.38 15.19 3.14
C VAL A 85 -7.88 15.06 3.36
N GLU A 86 -8.50 16.09 3.94
CA GLU A 86 -9.94 16.08 4.15
C GLU A 86 -10.69 16.09 2.81
N PRO A 87 -11.74 15.24 2.64
CA PRO A 87 -12.50 15.15 1.39
C PRO A 87 -13.08 16.51 0.93
N GLU A 88 -13.49 17.35 1.85
CA GLU A 88 -14.01 18.69 1.58
C GLU A 88 -12.95 19.58 0.93
N LEU A 89 -11.71 19.55 1.42
CA LEU A 89 -10.60 20.30 0.83
C LEU A 89 -10.27 19.84 -0.59
N LEU A 90 -10.41 18.55 -0.87
CA LEU A 90 -10.30 18.02 -2.22
C LEU A 90 -11.41 18.57 -3.12
N GLY A 91 -12.66 18.51 -2.66
CA GLY A 91 -13.84 19.02 -3.37
C GLY A 91 -13.68 20.50 -3.74
N ASP A 92 -13.28 21.32 -2.79
CA ASP A 92 -13.02 22.76 -2.98
C ASP A 92 -11.91 22.97 -4.03
N ARG A 93 -10.80 22.23 -3.92
CA ARG A 93 -9.67 22.37 -4.82
C ARG A 93 -10.03 22.06 -6.27
N ILE A 94 -10.71 20.93 -6.52
CA ILE A 94 -11.06 20.51 -7.89
C ILE A 94 -12.28 21.27 -8.46
N SER A 95 -13.02 21.99 -7.64
CA SER A 95 -14.07 22.92 -8.08
C SER A 95 -13.50 24.25 -8.57
N GLN A 96 -12.38 24.69 -7.97
CA GLN A 96 -11.71 25.94 -8.34
C GLN A 96 -10.79 25.79 -9.55
N LYS A 97 -10.28 24.58 -9.82
CA LYS A 97 -9.26 24.35 -10.83
C LYS A 97 -9.40 22.96 -11.48
N ALA A 98 -9.40 22.93 -12.79
CA ALA A 98 -9.47 21.67 -13.54
C ALA A 98 -8.15 20.91 -13.49
N TYR A 99 -8.23 19.59 -13.27
CA TYR A 99 -7.13 18.64 -13.29
C TYR A 99 -7.44 17.50 -14.25
N THR A 100 -6.44 17.04 -15.00
CA THR A 100 -6.56 15.82 -15.81
C THR A 100 -6.57 14.58 -14.95
N ALA A 101 -5.79 14.60 -13.86
CA ALA A 101 -5.75 13.50 -12.91
C ALA A 101 -5.61 14.01 -11.48
N VAL A 102 -6.16 13.23 -10.54
CA VAL A 102 -5.90 13.32 -9.11
C VAL A 102 -5.18 12.05 -8.69
N VAL A 103 -4.12 12.17 -7.91
CA VAL A 103 -3.34 11.05 -7.40
C VAL A 103 -3.43 11.03 -5.88
N ALA A 104 -3.79 9.90 -5.29
CA ALA A 104 -3.77 9.70 -3.84
C ALA A 104 -2.87 8.51 -3.47
N THR A 105 -2.03 8.66 -2.47
CA THR A 105 -1.37 7.53 -1.80
C THR A 105 -2.36 6.95 -0.80
N HIS A 106 -2.79 5.69 -0.98
CA HIS A 106 -3.78 5.08 -0.08
C HIS A 106 -3.22 4.91 1.32
N VAL A 107 -2.02 4.33 1.44
CA VAL A 107 -1.29 4.23 2.72
C VAL A 107 0.12 4.77 2.55
N ASP A 108 0.44 5.87 3.21
CA ASP A 108 1.82 6.37 3.23
C ASP A 108 2.65 5.63 4.28
N THR A 109 3.67 4.92 3.83
CA THR A 109 4.49 4.07 4.71
C THR A 109 5.39 4.87 5.67
N ALA A 110 5.58 6.17 5.44
CA ALA A 110 6.37 7.01 6.34
C ALA A 110 5.57 7.48 7.56
N THR A 111 4.26 7.69 7.37
CA THR A 111 3.35 8.19 8.40
C THR A 111 2.41 7.13 8.95
N GLY A 112 2.11 6.06 8.20
CA GLY A 112 1.09 5.07 8.54
C GLY A 112 -0.34 5.55 8.34
N VAL A 113 -0.52 6.71 7.71
CA VAL A 113 -1.83 7.30 7.43
C VAL A 113 -2.48 6.57 6.26
N SER A 114 -3.71 6.15 6.46
CA SER A 114 -4.60 5.59 5.43
C SER A 114 -5.58 6.67 4.95
N ALA A 115 -5.56 6.97 3.66
CA ALA A 115 -6.45 7.95 3.05
C ALA A 115 -7.85 7.35 2.79
N PRO A 116 -8.93 8.14 2.86
CA PRO A 116 -10.29 7.71 2.57
C PRO A 116 -10.55 7.65 1.05
N VAL A 117 -9.86 6.73 0.36
CA VAL A 117 -9.83 6.63 -1.12
C VAL A 117 -11.24 6.49 -1.72
N GLY A 118 -12.13 5.73 -1.07
CA GLY A 118 -13.51 5.58 -1.53
C GLY A 118 -14.31 6.89 -1.49
N GLU A 119 -14.00 7.79 -0.55
CA GLU A 119 -14.63 9.12 -0.47
C GLU A 119 -14.06 10.05 -1.54
N TYR A 120 -12.74 10.03 -1.74
CA TYR A 120 -12.10 10.78 -2.83
C TYR A 120 -12.64 10.37 -4.19
N ALA A 121 -12.84 9.07 -4.40
CA ALA A 121 -13.38 8.54 -5.65
C ALA A 121 -14.72 9.16 -6.01
N ARG A 122 -15.66 9.25 -5.07
CA ARG A 122 -16.98 9.87 -5.28
C ARG A 122 -16.88 11.31 -5.72
N ILE A 123 -16.00 12.09 -5.09
CA ILE A 123 -15.78 13.51 -5.40
C ILE A 123 -15.14 13.69 -6.79
N ILE A 124 -14.16 12.82 -7.11
CA ILE A 124 -13.41 12.92 -8.38
C ILE A 124 -14.26 12.49 -9.56
N GLN A 125 -15.12 11.48 -9.41
CA GLN A 125 -16.04 11.01 -10.47
C GLN A 125 -16.92 12.13 -11.04
N GLU A 126 -17.30 13.11 -10.22
CA GLU A 126 -18.11 14.25 -10.65
C GLU A 126 -17.38 15.20 -11.62
N LYS A 127 -16.06 15.11 -11.75
CA LYS A 127 -15.20 16.07 -12.47
C LYS A 127 -14.50 15.52 -13.71
N GLU A 128 -14.83 14.34 -14.19
CA GLU A 128 -14.20 13.66 -15.34
C GLU A 128 -12.67 13.45 -15.23
N ALA A 129 -12.03 13.84 -14.12
CA ALA A 129 -10.61 13.61 -13.89
C ALA A 129 -10.30 12.11 -13.79
N PHE A 130 -9.09 11.70 -14.17
CA PHE A 130 -8.59 10.37 -13.84
C PHE A 130 -8.27 10.28 -12.35
N PHE A 131 -8.64 9.17 -11.72
CA PHE A 131 -8.24 8.89 -10.35
C PHE A 131 -7.17 7.82 -10.31
N ILE A 132 -6.00 8.16 -9.79
CA ILE A 132 -4.83 7.28 -9.67
C ILE A 132 -4.58 7.02 -8.19
N VAL A 133 -4.54 5.74 -7.80
CA VAL A 133 -4.30 5.29 -6.44
C VAL A 133 -2.93 4.63 -6.35
N ASP A 134 -2.05 5.19 -5.53
CA ASP A 134 -0.84 4.53 -5.08
C ASP A 134 -1.20 3.58 -3.93
N GLY A 135 -1.46 2.33 -4.27
CA GLY A 135 -1.81 1.25 -3.37
C GLY A 135 -0.61 0.41 -2.91
N VAL A 136 0.63 0.89 -3.07
CA VAL A 136 1.83 0.08 -2.74
C VAL A 136 1.76 -0.53 -1.35
N CYS A 137 1.28 0.17 -0.34
CA CYS A 137 1.13 -0.36 1.02
C CYS A 137 -0.31 -0.75 1.40
N ALA A 138 -1.24 -0.75 0.43
CA ALA A 138 -2.66 -1.02 0.64
C ALA A 138 -3.17 -2.19 -0.20
N THR A 139 -2.86 -2.20 -1.53
CA THR A 139 -3.43 -3.14 -2.50
C THR A 139 -3.27 -4.59 -2.06
N GLY A 140 -4.41 -5.26 -1.90
CA GLY A 140 -4.47 -6.65 -1.44
C GLY A 140 -4.40 -6.83 0.09
N GLY A 141 -4.37 -5.76 0.86
CA GLY A 141 -4.43 -5.77 2.32
C GLY A 141 -5.55 -4.91 2.89
N ILE A 142 -5.89 -3.85 2.18
CA ILE A 142 -7.04 -2.96 2.45
C ILE A 142 -7.92 -2.96 1.21
N GLU A 143 -9.19 -2.72 1.39
CA GLU A 143 -10.18 -2.73 0.32
C GLU A 143 -9.87 -1.64 -0.74
N GLU A 144 -9.80 -2.07 -1.99
CA GLU A 144 -9.69 -1.21 -3.18
C GLU A 144 -10.58 -1.80 -4.28
N ARG A 145 -11.72 -1.18 -4.56
CA ARG A 145 -12.70 -1.63 -5.56
C ARG A 145 -12.60 -0.77 -6.81
N MET A 146 -11.75 -1.16 -7.73
CA MET A 146 -11.40 -0.34 -8.88
C MET A 146 -12.62 0.10 -9.71
N ASP A 147 -13.47 -0.86 -10.11
CA ASP A 147 -14.61 -0.56 -10.97
C ASP A 147 -15.73 0.16 -10.19
N ASP A 148 -16.05 -0.28 -8.98
CA ASP A 148 -17.11 0.30 -8.15
C ASP A 148 -16.80 1.75 -7.75
N TRP A 149 -15.53 2.03 -7.45
CA TRP A 149 -15.07 3.36 -7.07
C TRP A 149 -14.67 4.22 -8.27
N GLY A 150 -14.67 3.67 -9.49
CA GLY A 150 -14.25 4.39 -10.70
C GLY A 150 -12.79 4.85 -10.65
N VAL A 151 -11.91 4.08 -10.01
CA VAL A 151 -10.48 4.32 -10.02
C VAL A 151 -9.91 3.99 -11.39
N ASP A 152 -9.10 4.86 -11.94
CA ASP A 152 -8.55 4.69 -13.29
C ASP A 152 -7.21 3.95 -13.32
N ILE A 153 -6.40 4.12 -12.28
CA ILE A 153 -5.16 3.34 -12.11
C ILE A 153 -5.00 2.99 -10.62
N ILE A 154 -4.80 1.71 -10.34
CA ILE A 154 -4.22 1.24 -9.09
C ILE A 154 -2.80 0.80 -9.40
N LEU A 155 -1.82 1.38 -8.74
CA LEU A 155 -0.43 0.99 -8.83
C LEU A 155 0.07 0.39 -7.53
N THR A 156 0.90 -0.65 -7.61
CA THR A 156 1.44 -1.33 -6.43
C THR A 156 2.80 -2.02 -6.73
N ALA A 157 3.31 -2.81 -5.80
CA ALA A 157 4.55 -3.55 -5.92
C ALA A 157 4.47 -4.91 -5.21
N ALA A 158 5.21 -5.89 -5.70
CA ALA A 158 5.12 -7.28 -5.28
C ALA A 158 5.47 -7.52 -3.79
N GLN A 159 6.46 -6.80 -3.24
CA GLN A 159 7.01 -7.04 -1.89
C GLN A 159 6.19 -6.50 -0.72
N LYS A 160 4.95 -6.10 -0.96
CA LYS A 160 4.06 -5.53 0.06
C LYS A 160 2.96 -6.53 0.43
N CYS A 161 1.71 -6.19 0.26
CA CYS A 161 0.61 -7.07 0.66
C CYS A 161 0.54 -8.39 -0.11
N PHE A 162 1.17 -8.50 -1.28
CA PHE A 162 1.29 -9.77 -2.00
C PHE A 162 2.21 -10.78 -1.30
N GLY A 163 3.13 -10.29 -0.44
CA GLY A 163 3.97 -11.15 0.40
C GLY A 163 5.02 -11.95 -0.37
N VAL A 164 5.53 -11.42 -1.48
CA VAL A 164 6.52 -12.07 -2.36
C VAL A 164 7.77 -11.19 -2.53
N PRO A 165 8.87 -11.71 -3.10
CA PRO A 165 10.10 -10.93 -3.28
C PRO A 165 9.88 -9.62 -4.05
N PRO A 166 10.72 -8.58 -3.82
CA PRO A 166 10.71 -7.35 -4.60
C PRO A 166 11.21 -7.61 -6.03
N GLY A 167 10.77 -6.80 -7.00
CA GLY A 167 11.24 -6.89 -8.38
C GLY A 167 10.16 -6.64 -9.42
N LEU A 168 8.90 -6.46 -9.00
CA LEU A 168 7.79 -6.19 -9.90
C LEU A 168 7.09 -4.88 -9.57
N ALA A 169 6.96 -4.02 -10.58
CA ALA A 169 6.01 -2.92 -10.67
C ALA A 169 4.69 -3.47 -11.22
N VAL A 170 3.60 -3.19 -10.54
CA VAL A 170 2.29 -3.79 -10.83
C VAL A 170 1.25 -2.69 -10.97
N LEU A 171 0.44 -2.73 -12.04
CA LEU A 171 -0.63 -1.77 -12.27
C LEU A 171 -1.89 -2.48 -12.78
N VAL A 172 -3.04 -1.92 -12.43
CA VAL A 172 -4.30 -2.16 -13.12
C VAL A 172 -4.80 -0.82 -13.64
N VAL A 173 -5.14 -0.76 -14.92
CA VAL A 173 -5.38 0.49 -15.66
C VAL A 173 -6.72 0.42 -16.38
N SER A 174 -7.56 1.44 -16.22
CA SER A 174 -8.87 1.52 -16.86
C SER A 174 -8.77 1.66 -18.39
N GLU A 175 -9.80 1.23 -19.10
CA GLU A 175 -9.91 1.47 -20.55
C GLU A 175 -9.83 2.98 -20.90
N ARG A 176 -10.32 3.86 -20.01
CA ARG A 176 -10.28 5.31 -20.21
C ARG A 176 -8.83 5.80 -20.34
N VAL A 177 -7.95 5.33 -19.48
CA VAL A 177 -6.52 5.68 -19.52
C VAL A 177 -5.83 5.07 -20.75
N ILE A 178 -6.11 3.80 -21.10
CA ILE A 178 -5.56 3.19 -22.31
C ILE A 178 -5.96 4.01 -23.55
N LYS A 179 -7.23 4.35 -23.70
CA LYS A 179 -7.73 5.21 -24.78
C LYS A 179 -7.09 6.61 -24.77
N LYS A 180 -6.85 7.18 -23.59
CA LYS A 180 -6.11 8.45 -23.45
C LYS A 180 -4.68 8.29 -23.95
N ARG A 181 -3.97 7.21 -23.52
CA ARG A 181 -2.59 6.95 -23.93
C ARG A 181 -2.47 6.74 -25.44
N GLU A 182 -3.39 6.04 -26.08
CA GLU A 182 -3.42 5.84 -27.53
C GLU A 182 -3.53 7.17 -28.31
N ARG A 183 -4.25 8.15 -27.76
CA ARG A 183 -4.38 9.50 -28.36
C ARG A 183 -3.16 10.38 -28.14
N MET A 184 -2.32 10.07 -27.15
CA MET A 184 -1.07 10.80 -26.90
C MET A 184 -0.01 10.36 -27.92
N LYS A 185 0.55 11.31 -28.70
CA LYS A 185 1.51 11.00 -29.77
C LYS A 185 2.79 10.34 -29.22
N ARG A 186 3.40 10.92 -28.18
CA ARG A 186 4.65 10.45 -27.57
C ARG A 186 4.68 10.78 -26.09
N ILE A 187 5.31 9.90 -25.32
CA ILE A 187 5.73 10.15 -23.94
C ILE A 187 7.25 10.09 -23.86
N PRO A 188 7.89 10.76 -22.88
CA PRO A 188 9.35 10.80 -22.75
C PRO A 188 9.89 9.50 -22.09
N ALA A 189 9.39 8.35 -22.50
CA ALA A 189 9.78 7.06 -21.97
C ALA A 189 9.56 5.96 -23.02
N PHE A 190 10.41 4.93 -22.97
CA PHE A 190 10.25 3.72 -23.77
C PHE A 190 9.76 2.55 -22.92
N TYR A 191 10.48 2.26 -21.83
CA TYR A 191 10.18 1.12 -20.97
C TYR A 191 8.89 1.32 -20.13
N SER A 192 8.60 2.57 -19.72
CA SER A 192 7.40 2.92 -18.95
C SER A 192 6.15 3.14 -19.83
N ASP A 193 6.24 2.95 -21.15
CA ASP A 193 5.10 3.14 -22.05
C ASP A 193 4.17 1.93 -22.05
N LEU A 194 2.94 2.10 -21.57
CA LEU A 194 1.94 1.04 -21.52
C LEU A 194 1.59 0.45 -22.89
N LEU A 195 1.71 1.23 -23.98
CA LEU A 195 1.45 0.72 -25.33
C LEU A 195 2.48 -0.30 -25.81
N ASN A 196 3.71 -0.26 -25.26
CA ASN A 196 4.70 -1.31 -25.51
C ASN A 196 4.39 -2.58 -24.73
N TRP A 197 3.82 -2.45 -23.54
CA TRP A 197 3.48 -3.58 -22.66
C TRP A 197 2.13 -4.21 -22.97
N LEU A 198 1.15 -3.44 -23.43
CA LEU A 198 -0.22 -3.93 -23.65
C LEU A 198 -0.30 -5.16 -24.58
N PRO A 199 0.43 -5.22 -25.73
CA PRO A 199 0.45 -6.43 -26.55
C PRO A 199 0.95 -7.66 -25.81
N ILE A 200 1.92 -7.48 -24.89
CA ILE A 200 2.52 -8.56 -24.10
C ILE A 200 1.56 -9.05 -23.03
N MET A 201 0.84 -8.15 -22.36
CA MET A 201 -0.15 -8.54 -21.36
C MET A 201 -1.31 -9.31 -21.98
N LYS A 202 -1.65 -9.04 -23.25
CA LYS A 202 -2.62 -9.82 -24.03
C LYS A 202 -2.05 -11.13 -24.55
N ASP A 203 -0.80 -11.11 -25.02
CA ASP A 203 -0.10 -12.28 -25.55
C ASP A 203 1.36 -12.31 -25.08
N PRO A 204 1.67 -12.96 -23.96
CA PRO A 204 3.02 -12.99 -23.39
C PRO A 204 4.09 -13.63 -24.29
N SER A 205 3.70 -14.27 -25.40
CA SER A 205 4.67 -14.76 -26.41
C SER A 205 5.36 -13.64 -27.18
N LYS A 206 4.77 -12.42 -27.19
CA LYS A 206 5.23 -11.22 -27.93
C LYS A 206 6.11 -10.28 -27.10
N TYR A 207 6.87 -10.79 -26.12
CA TYR A 207 7.68 -9.95 -25.26
C TYR A 207 8.71 -9.11 -26.02
N PHE A 208 8.90 -7.84 -25.61
CA PHE A 208 9.96 -6.96 -26.11
C PHE A 208 11.11 -6.77 -25.11
N SER A 209 10.90 -7.15 -23.87
CA SER A 209 11.87 -7.10 -22.78
C SER A 209 11.84 -8.42 -22.01
N THR A 210 12.99 -8.89 -21.55
CA THR A 210 13.11 -10.15 -20.82
C THR A 210 12.25 -10.14 -19.55
N PRO A 211 11.29 -11.05 -19.40
CA PRO A 211 10.44 -11.11 -18.21
C PRO A 211 11.19 -11.65 -16.99
N CYS A 212 10.87 -11.14 -15.81
CA CYS A 212 11.32 -11.65 -14.52
C CYS A 212 10.56 -12.95 -14.16
N VAL A 213 10.94 -14.06 -14.77
CA VAL A 213 10.18 -15.33 -14.70
C VAL A 213 9.96 -15.79 -13.26
N ASN A 214 11.01 -15.74 -12.43
CA ASN A 214 10.93 -16.22 -11.03
C ASN A 214 10.04 -15.35 -10.17
N GLU A 215 10.15 -14.02 -10.31
CA GLU A 215 9.35 -13.06 -9.58
C GLU A 215 7.87 -13.12 -10.00
N ILE A 216 7.60 -13.33 -11.30
CA ILE A 216 6.24 -13.53 -11.82
C ILE A 216 5.61 -14.81 -11.27
N ARG A 217 6.37 -15.90 -11.17
CA ARG A 217 5.93 -17.15 -10.55
C ARG A 217 5.63 -16.98 -9.07
N ALA A 218 6.54 -16.32 -8.34
CA ALA A 218 6.30 -16.00 -6.93
C ALA A 218 5.05 -15.12 -6.77
N PHE A 219 4.86 -14.12 -7.65
CA PHE A 219 3.68 -13.27 -7.65
C PHE A 219 2.40 -14.05 -7.93
N LEU A 220 2.43 -14.97 -8.90
CA LEU A 220 1.29 -15.86 -9.19
C LEU A 220 0.89 -16.66 -7.93
N GLU A 221 1.83 -17.28 -7.25
CA GLU A 221 1.55 -18.03 -6.02
C GLU A 221 1.02 -17.10 -4.90
N GLY A 222 1.59 -15.92 -4.74
CA GLY A 222 1.06 -14.91 -3.82
C GLY A 222 -0.39 -14.55 -4.13
N THR A 223 -0.76 -14.35 -5.39
CA THR A 223 -2.14 -14.05 -5.80
C THR A 223 -3.10 -15.23 -5.58
N LYS A 224 -2.64 -16.47 -5.78
CA LYS A 224 -3.44 -17.66 -5.47
C LYS A 224 -3.78 -17.76 -3.99
N ILE A 225 -2.78 -17.61 -3.12
CA ILE A 225 -2.97 -17.59 -1.65
C ILE A 225 -4.01 -16.53 -1.25
N MET A 226 -3.94 -15.33 -1.84
CA MET A 226 -4.88 -14.25 -1.57
C MET A 226 -6.31 -14.59 -1.97
N LEU A 227 -6.50 -15.15 -3.17
CA LEU A 227 -7.81 -15.52 -3.69
C LEU A 227 -8.40 -16.75 -2.98
N GLU A 228 -7.57 -17.70 -2.55
CA GLU A 228 -7.97 -18.85 -1.73
C GLU A 228 -8.44 -18.40 -0.34
N GLU A 229 -7.78 -17.42 0.29
CA GLU A 229 -8.23 -16.79 1.53
C GLU A 229 -9.57 -16.05 1.33
N GLY A 230 -9.78 -15.50 0.14
CA GLY A 230 -10.87 -14.59 -0.20
C GLY A 230 -10.59 -13.17 0.27
N MET A 231 -10.81 -12.17 -0.62
CA MET A 231 -10.41 -10.78 -0.37
C MET A 231 -11.09 -10.18 0.87
N GLU A 232 -12.38 -10.43 1.07
CA GLU A 232 -13.11 -9.94 2.25
C GLU A 232 -12.54 -10.50 3.56
N ASN A 233 -12.24 -11.80 3.60
CA ASN A 233 -11.60 -12.43 4.77
C ASN A 233 -10.22 -11.85 5.02
N ARG A 234 -9.48 -11.56 3.95
CA ARG A 234 -8.15 -10.99 4.00
C ARG A 234 -8.16 -9.58 4.58
N PHE A 235 -9.08 -8.72 4.17
CA PHE A 235 -9.23 -7.39 4.75
C PHE A 235 -9.56 -7.46 6.25
N VAL A 236 -10.52 -8.29 6.62
CA VAL A 236 -10.88 -8.52 8.03
C VAL A 236 -9.68 -9.03 8.84
N ARG A 237 -8.85 -9.93 8.27
CA ARG A 237 -7.65 -10.41 8.95
C ARG A 237 -6.63 -9.30 9.18
N HIS A 238 -6.37 -8.44 8.18
CA HIS A 238 -5.44 -7.32 8.33
C HIS A 238 -5.92 -6.35 9.42
N THR A 239 -7.20 -5.99 9.43
CA THR A 239 -7.79 -5.15 10.48
C THR A 239 -7.60 -5.76 11.87
N ARG A 240 -7.87 -7.06 12.05
CA ARG A 240 -7.69 -7.75 13.33
C ARG A 240 -6.23 -7.79 13.77
N VAL A 241 -5.31 -8.11 12.85
CA VAL A 241 -3.87 -8.10 13.12
C VAL A 241 -3.42 -6.71 13.56
N ALA A 242 -3.82 -5.67 12.84
CA ALA A 242 -3.50 -4.29 13.18
C ALA A 242 -4.01 -3.89 14.57
N GLN A 243 -5.27 -4.21 14.87
CA GLN A 243 -5.88 -3.95 16.18
C GLN A 243 -5.15 -4.68 17.31
N THR A 244 -4.79 -5.96 17.12
CA THR A 244 -4.05 -6.75 18.11
C THR A 244 -2.69 -6.13 18.41
N ILE A 245 -1.92 -5.78 17.37
CA ILE A 245 -0.59 -5.17 17.53
C ILE A 245 -0.70 -3.82 18.22
N ARG A 246 -1.63 -2.97 17.82
CA ARG A 246 -1.79 -1.63 18.37
C ARG A 246 -2.26 -1.63 19.82
N ALA A 247 -3.16 -2.53 20.18
CA ALA A 247 -3.61 -2.67 21.56
C ALA A 247 -2.43 -2.98 22.51
N GLU A 248 -1.57 -3.92 22.13
CA GLU A 248 -0.38 -4.27 22.91
C GLU A 248 0.62 -3.13 23.00
N LEU A 249 0.89 -2.46 21.86
CA LEU A 249 1.79 -1.32 21.82
C LEU A 249 1.32 -0.17 22.72
N LEU A 250 0.02 0.13 22.75
CA LEU A 250 -0.55 1.16 23.63
C LEU A 250 -0.43 0.77 25.11
N GLU A 251 -0.65 -0.50 25.46
CA GLU A 251 -0.47 -1.00 26.83
C GLU A 251 0.99 -0.85 27.28
N LEU A 252 1.94 -1.03 26.36
CA LEU A 252 3.38 -0.86 26.61
C LEU A 252 3.86 0.60 26.59
N GLY A 253 2.97 1.58 26.34
CA GLY A 253 3.26 3.01 26.41
C GLY A 253 3.70 3.64 25.11
N PHE A 254 3.65 2.91 23.98
CA PHE A 254 3.88 3.47 22.65
C PHE A 254 2.68 4.30 22.17
N SER A 255 2.92 5.14 21.19
CA SER A 255 1.86 5.88 20.47
C SER A 255 2.08 5.80 18.96
N PHE A 256 1.16 6.32 18.17
CA PHE A 256 1.21 6.23 16.71
C PHE A 256 1.36 7.61 16.09
N VAL A 257 1.93 7.66 14.88
CA VAL A 257 1.95 8.89 14.09
C VAL A 257 0.55 9.22 13.58
N PRO A 258 -0.20 8.28 12.94
CA PRO A 258 -1.54 8.61 12.48
C PRO A 258 -2.53 8.76 13.62
N GLU A 259 -3.43 9.73 13.46
CA GLU A 259 -4.59 9.94 14.32
C GLU A 259 -5.78 9.05 13.90
N ASN A 260 -6.73 8.80 14.80
CA ASN A 260 -8.00 8.22 14.39
C ASN A 260 -8.78 9.22 13.52
N PRO A 261 -9.43 8.75 12.41
CA PRO A 261 -9.61 7.36 11.98
C PRO A 261 -8.56 6.85 10.98
N TYR A 262 -7.45 7.55 10.77
CA TYR A 262 -6.52 7.36 9.66
C TYR A 262 -5.46 6.27 9.85
N LEU A 263 -5.60 5.38 10.82
CA LEU A 263 -4.64 4.28 11.06
C LEU A 263 -4.75 3.19 9.99
N ALA A 264 -3.66 2.90 9.28
CA ALA A 264 -3.63 1.87 8.23
C ALA A 264 -3.68 0.45 8.79
N ASP A 265 -4.42 -0.46 8.17
CA ASP A 265 -4.52 -1.86 8.58
C ASP A 265 -3.34 -2.74 8.11
N THR A 266 -2.40 -2.19 7.33
CA THR A 266 -1.28 -2.91 6.75
C THR A 266 0.06 -2.63 7.42
N LEU A 267 0.18 -1.50 8.12
CA LEU A 267 1.38 -1.14 8.88
C LEU A 267 1.04 -0.19 10.03
N SER A 268 1.91 -0.18 11.04
CA SER A 268 1.89 0.80 12.13
C SER A 268 3.18 1.60 12.14
N VAL A 269 3.07 2.93 12.20
CA VAL A 269 4.19 3.85 12.43
C VAL A 269 4.14 4.30 13.88
N VAL A 270 5.11 3.83 14.64
CA VAL A 270 5.06 3.78 16.11
C VAL A 270 6.08 4.75 16.70
N ARG A 271 5.63 5.68 17.53
CA ARG A 271 6.48 6.58 18.31
C ARG A 271 7.00 5.86 19.53
N TYR A 272 8.27 6.04 19.81
CA TYR A 272 8.88 5.50 21.04
C TYR A 272 8.33 6.22 22.27
N PRO A 273 8.15 5.51 23.40
CA PRO A 273 7.97 6.15 24.69
C PRO A 273 9.28 6.77 25.18
N ASP A 274 9.19 7.70 26.12
CA ASP A 274 10.37 8.34 26.71
C ASP A 274 11.34 7.31 27.29
N GLY A 275 12.62 7.50 27.00
CA GLY A 275 13.70 6.61 27.46
C GLY A 275 13.99 5.41 26.54
N VAL A 276 13.23 5.23 25.46
CA VAL A 276 13.51 4.19 24.44
C VAL A 276 14.20 4.82 23.23
N GLU A 277 15.43 4.42 22.94
CA GLU A 277 16.24 4.95 21.84
C GLU A 277 16.14 4.02 20.61
N ASP A 278 15.94 4.63 19.43
CA ASP A 278 15.67 3.94 18.14
C ASP A 278 16.73 2.87 17.80
N GLY A 279 17.99 3.23 17.86
CA GLY A 279 19.09 2.34 17.44
C GLY A 279 19.21 1.12 18.34
N ILE A 280 19.15 1.35 19.65
CA ILE A 280 19.24 0.31 20.67
C ILE A 280 18.01 -0.61 20.56
N PHE A 281 16.83 -0.02 20.51
CA PHE A 281 15.56 -0.78 20.39
C PHE A 281 15.55 -1.69 19.15
N ARG A 282 15.78 -1.14 17.96
CA ARG A 282 15.72 -1.94 16.73
C ARG A 282 16.79 -3.01 16.64
N LYS A 283 18.01 -2.73 17.16
CA LYS A 283 19.07 -3.73 17.25
C LYS A 283 18.66 -4.89 18.17
N THR A 284 18.23 -4.60 19.38
CA THR A 284 17.81 -5.62 20.36
C THR A 284 16.58 -6.40 19.90
N TYR A 285 15.64 -5.72 19.18
CA TYR A 285 14.46 -6.37 18.63
C TYR A 285 14.84 -7.35 17.51
N ALA A 286 15.83 -6.99 16.68
CA ALA A 286 16.38 -7.90 15.67
C ALA A 286 17.11 -9.10 16.29
N GLU A 287 17.86 -8.90 17.39
CA GLU A 287 18.47 -9.98 18.16
C GLU A 287 17.43 -10.94 18.78
N ASN A 288 16.23 -10.44 19.08
CA ASN A 288 15.06 -11.25 19.49
C ASN A 288 14.25 -11.81 18.30
N GLY A 289 14.77 -11.73 17.07
CA GLY A 289 14.19 -12.37 15.88
C GLY A 289 13.19 -11.54 15.11
N VAL A 290 13.01 -10.23 15.41
CA VAL A 290 12.06 -9.36 14.71
C VAL A 290 12.74 -8.12 14.14
N ILE A 291 12.71 -7.99 12.82
CA ILE A 291 13.27 -6.85 12.11
C ILE A 291 12.17 -5.85 11.76
N VAL A 292 12.32 -4.60 12.22
CA VAL A 292 11.43 -3.49 11.88
C VAL A 292 12.22 -2.37 11.20
N ALA A 293 11.54 -1.57 10.37
CA ALA A 293 12.18 -0.45 9.69
C ALA A 293 12.17 0.81 10.58
N GLY A 294 13.21 1.64 10.47
CA GLY A 294 13.23 2.96 11.11
C GLY A 294 12.35 3.99 10.39
N GLY A 295 12.18 5.17 10.99
CA GLY A 295 11.45 6.30 10.40
C GLY A 295 12.09 6.80 9.10
N LEU A 296 11.29 7.49 8.27
CA LEU A 296 11.72 8.16 7.05
C LEU A 296 11.59 9.68 7.19
N GLY A 297 12.47 10.43 6.51
CA GLY A 297 12.45 11.89 6.54
C GLY A 297 12.51 12.44 7.97
N ASP A 298 11.60 13.30 8.34
CA ASP A 298 11.54 13.97 9.65
C ASP A 298 11.25 13.03 10.83
N PHE A 299 10.82 11.79 10.56
CA PHE A 299 10.59 10.74 11.54
C PHE A 299 11.83 9.86 11.82
N ALA A 300 12.96 10.09 11.14
CA ALA A 300 14.18 9.32 11.36
C ALA A 300 14.64 9.41 12.83
N GLY A 301 14.85 8.25 13.47
CA GLY A 301 15.22 8.16 14.88
C GLY A 301 14.08 8.39 15.90
N LYS A 302 12.89 8.79 15.44
CA LYS A 302 11.75 9.11 16.31
C LYS A 302 10.69 8.02 16.34
N VAL A 303 10.66 7.16 15.34
CA VAL A 303 9.68 6.09 15.16
C VAL A 303 10.30 4.84 14.58
N PHE A 304 9.64 3.72 14.79
CA PHE A 304 9.83 2.54 13.95
C PHE A 304 8.57 2.23 13.16
N ARG A 305 8.73 1.50 12.06
CA ARG A 305 7.64 1.08 11.19
C ARG A 305 7.49 -0.43 11.24
N MET A 306 6.38 -0.90 11.71
CA MET A 306 6.04 -2.32 11.80
C MET A 306 5.05 -2.66 10.69
N GLY A 307 5.53 -3.33 9.63
CA GLY A 307 4.67 -3.89 8.59
C GLY A 307 3.97 -5.14 9.11
N HIS A 308 2.66 -5.18 8.99
CA HIS A 308 1.85 -6.36 9.33
C HIS A 308 0.92 -6.75 8.19
N MET A 309 1.41 -6.54 6.97
CA MET A 309 0.75 -6.86 5.70
C MET A 309 1.18 -8.23 5.15
N GLY A 310 0.45 -8.70 4.16
CA GLY A 310 0.77 -9.93 3.44
C GLY A 310 0.16 -11.18 4.08
N ASN A 311 0.93 -12.28 4.09
CA ASN A 311 0.47 -13.60 4.55
C ASN A 311 0.83 -13.87 6.01
N LEU A 312 0.85 -12.83 6.85
CA LEU A 312 1.22 -12.94 8.25
C LEU A 312 0.18 -13.75 9.03
N SER A 313 0.64 -14.76 9.77
CA SER A 313 -0.19 -15.56 10.66
C SER A 313 -0.27 -14.96 12.06
N PHE A 314 -1.32 -15.28 12.82
CA PHE A 314 -1.42 -14.85 14.21
C PHE A 314 -0.29 -15.38 15.11
N SER A 315 0.24 -16.57 14.84
CA SER A 315 1.40 -17.10 15.58
C SER A 315 2.65 -16.22 15.37
N GLN A 316 2.86 -15.69 14.17
CA GLN A 316 3.94 -14.74 13.92
C GLN A 316 3.71 -13.39 14.59
N VAL A 317 2.46 -12.93 14.66
CA VAL A 317 2.09 -11.72 15.43
C VAL A 317 2.41 -11.90 16.91
N TYR A 318 2.00 -13.01 17.52
CA TYR A 318 2.30 -13.30 18.94
C TYR A 318 3.80 -13.41 19.19
N PHE A 319 4.53 -14.11 18.32
CA PHE A 319 5.99 -14.15 18.41
C PHE A 319 6.59 -12.74 18.42
N ALA A 320 6.14 -11.86 17.52
CA ALA A 320 6.64 -10.49 17.46
C ALA A 320 6.33 -9.69 18.74
N LEU A 321 5.12 -9.85 19.29
CA LEU A 321 4.73 -9.17 20.54
C LEU A 321 5.50 -9.69 21.76
N GLU A 322 5.76 -10.98 21.87
CA GLU A 322 6.59 -11.55 22.94
C GLU A 322 8.07 -11.11 22.80
N ALA A 323 8.59 -11.08 21.57
CA ALA A 323 9.92 -10.53 21.29
C ALA A 323 10.01 -9.03 21.65
N LEU A 324 8.94 -8.25 21.44
CA LEU A 324 8.84 -6.86 21.86
C LEU A 324 9.00 -6.71 23.36
N LYS A 325 8.25 -7.49 24.17
CA LYS A 325 8.35 -7.48 25.63
C LYS A 325 9.75 -7.83 26.13
N LYS A 326 10.37 -8.87 25.55
CA LYS A 326 11.76 -9.24 25.85
C LYS A 326 12.72 -8.12 25.50
N THR A 327 12.53 -7.45 24.36
CA THR A 327 13.34 -6.32 23.94
C THR A 327 13.28 -5.19 24.96
N LEU A 328 12.07 -4.78 25.37
CA LEU A 328 11.88 -3.70 26.33
C LEU A 328 12.53 -4.03 27.69
N ALA A 329 12.38 -5.25 28.17
CA ALA A 329 13.04 -5.71 29.41
C ALA A 329 14.56 -5.67 29.26
N SER A 330 15.12 -6.12 28.14
CA SER A 330 16.57 -6.14 27.90
C SER A 330 17.22 -4.75 27.85
N ILE A 331 16.48 -3.73 27.36
CA ILE A 331 16.94 -2.33 27.33
C ILE A 331 16.60 -1.55 28.61
N GLY A 332 16.06 -2.23 29.64
CA GLY A 332 15.72 -1.62 30.92
C GLY A 332 14.46 -0.75 30.92
N TYR A 333 13.62 -0.86 29.89
CA TYR A 333 12.34 -0.18 29.86
C TYR A 333 11.24 -1.05 30.49
N PHE A 334 10.78 -0.67 31.67
CA PHE A 334 9.74 -1.36 32.41
C PHE A 334 8.36 -0.70 32.32
N GLY A 335 8.26 0.43 31.64
CA GLY A 335 7.04 1.16 31.28
C GLY A 335 5.84 0.98 32.19
N LYS A 336 4.63 1.05 31.65
CA LYS A 336 3.38 0.67 32.34
C LYS A 336 3.13 -0.84 32.30
N LEU A 337 4.17 -1.68 32.42
CA LEU A 337 4.00 -3.12 32.64
C LEU A 337 3.28 -3.30 33.97
N LYS A 338 1.96 -3.24 33.97
CA LYS A 338 1.14 -3.70 35.08
C LYS A 338 1.46 -5.18 35.30
N SER A 339 1.70 -5.54 36.56
CA SER A 339 2.18 -6.81 37.09
C SER A 339 1.28 -8.04 36.85
N ASP A 340 0.42 -8.05 35.85
CA ASP A 340 -0.42 -9.21 35.56
C ASP A 340 -0.11 -9.77 34.17
N VAL A 341 0.78 -10.77 34.17
CA VAL A 341 1.08 -11.62 33.02
C VAL A 341 -0.15 -12.49 32.72
N HIS A 342 -1.14 -11.93 32.09
CA HIS A 342 -2.06 -12.73 31.29
C HIS A 342 -1.46 -12.85 29.89
N THR A 343 -1.05 -14.08 29.55
CA THR A 343 -0.51 -14.41 28.24
C THR A 343 -1.44 -13.88 27.14
N THR A 344 -0.88 -13.34 26.08
CA THR A 344 -1.60 -12.78 24.93
C THR A 344 -2.61 -13.78 24.34
N GLU A 345 -2.36 -15.09 24.47
CA GLU A 345 -3.27 -16.18 24.10
C GLU A 345 -4.62 -16.15 24.86
N SER A 346 -4.62 -15.84 26.16
CA SER A 346 -5.86 -15.83 26.95
C SER A 346 -6.84 -14.71 26.55
N LYS A 347 -6.32 -13.58 26.05
CA LYS A 347 -7.16 -12.48 25.54
C LYS A 347 -7.83 -12.85 24.21
N PHE A 348 -7.18 -13.67 23.40
CA PHE A 348 -7.71 -14.11 22.11
C PHE A 348 -8.76 -15.23 22.23
N ASP A 349 -8.58 -16.13 23.16
CA ASP A 349 -9.57 -17.17 23.47
C ASP A 349 -10.86 -16.57 24.06
N ALA A 350 -10.75 -15.46 24.81
CA ALA A 350 -11.91 -14.72 25.29
C ALA A 350 -12.74 -14.09 24.13
N VAL A 351 -12.10 -13.61 23.08
CA VAL A 351 -12.77 -13.09 21.88
C VAL A 351 -13.38 -14.21 21.02
N LYS A 352 -12.70 -15.37 20.94
CA LYS A 352 -13.20 -16.57 20.25
C LYS A 352 -14.44 -17.14 20.94
N ASN A 353 -14.40 -17.23 22.28
CA ASN A 353 -15.48 -17.79 23.08
C ASN A 353 -16.71 -16.88 23.18
N LYS A 354 -16.58 -15.56 23.05
CA LYS A 354 -17.72 -14.64 23.04
C LYS A 354 -18.58 -14.81 21.78
N ARG A 355 -17.96 -15.13 20.63
CA ARG A 355 -18.69 -15.36 19.36
C ARG A 355 -19.24 -16.78 19.18
N ALA A 356 -18.72 -17.76 19.91
CA ALA A 356 -19.30 -19.12 19.93
C ALA A 356 -20.61 -19.17 20.74
N LYS A 357 -20.90 -18.16 21.58
CA LYS A 357 -22.12 -18.02 22.36
C LYS A 357 -23.19 -17.13 21.73
N GLU A 358 -22.86 -16.45 20.62
CA GLU A 358 -23.77 -15.58 19.87
C GLU A 358 -24.24 -16.21 18.52
N LYS A 359 -23.93 -17.49 18.31
CA LYS A 359 -24.51 -18.37 17.29
C LYS A 359 -25.34 -19.46 17.96
#